data_23dc85b067355fbb4752e2b279ba7dbe
#
_entry.id   23dc85b067355fbb4752e2b279ba7dbe
#
_cell.length_a   1.000
_cell.length_b   1.000
_cell.length_c   1.000
_cell.angle_alpha   90.00
_cell.angle_beta   90.00
_cell.angle_gamma   90.00
#
_symmetry.space_group_name_H-M   'P 1'
#
loop_
_entity.id
_entity.type
_entity.pdbx_description
1 polymer ?
#
loop_
_entity_poly.entity_id
_entity_poly.type
_entity_poly.pdbx_seq_one_letter_code
_entity_poly.pdbx_strand_id
1 'polypeptide(L)'
;WDPHEDGTRPDAAGGGTYYRTDGFELREFDDLHIDLDDPTDAFGTDGETPTFLVFVSRHSGESGELLTAHVTGNFGPDSYGGEPETLSRAAPGAEKRVVAALASHAPAGYDVGIECTHHGPTDVSVPSLFVELGSDEPQWSDPEAARAVARSVLDLRGTGPDLLGADCDGGETDPRHVVGFGGGHYAPRFTRIVRETGWAVGHVGADWALGEMGAPDANRDVIEQAFERSRAALAVVEGD
;
A
#
# COMPACT_ATOMS: atom_id res chain seq x y z
N TRP A 1 -11.68 19.98 2.78
CA TRP A 1 -12.56 18.81 2.68
C TRP A 1 -14.00 19.23 2.91
N ASP A 2 -14.87 18.92 1.95
CA ASP A 2 -16.30 19.18 2.07
C ASP A 2 -16.97 17.90 2.57
N PRO A 3 -17.75 17.95 3.69
CA PRO A 3 -18.50 16.82 4.17
C PRO A 3 -19.72 16.55 3.29
N HIS A 4 -19.99 15.29 3.03
CA HIS A 4 -21.17 14.80 2.33
C HIS A 4 -21.82 13.69 3.13
N GLU A 5 -23.11 13.49 2.96
CA GLU A 5 -23.83 12.37 3.57
C GLU A 5 -24.34 11.44 2.47
N ASP A 6 -24.04 10.17 2.60
CA ASP A 6 -24.60 9.12 1.76
C ASP A 6 -25.77 8.43 2.48
N GLY A 7 -26.95 9.04 2.37
CA GLY A 7 -28.17 8.52 2.99
C GLY A 7 -28.71 7.24 2.34
N THR A 8 -28.08 6.75 1.27
CA THR A 8 -28.51 5.55 0.55
C THR A 8 -27.75 4.31 0.96
N ARG A 9 -26.65 4.46 1.69
CA ARG A 9 -25.85 3.37 2.24
C ARG A 9 -26.10 3.25 3.74
N PRO A 10 -26.87 2.25 4.19
CA PRO A 10 -26.69 1.75 5.53
C PRO A 10 -25.32 1.07 5.51
N ASP A 11 -24.31 1.83 5.79
CA ASP A 11 -22.99 1.30 5.89
C ASP A 11 -22.95 0.37 7.10
N ALA A 12 -22.92 -0.92 6.84
CA ALA A 12 -22.61 -1.90 7.87
C ALA A 12 -21.19 -1.71 8.40
N ALA A 13 -20.45 -0.80 7.79
CA ALA A 13 -19.05 -0.53 8.03
C ALA A 13 -18.79 0.99 8.17
N GLY A 14 -19.52 1.66 9.04
CA GLY A 14 -19.15 2.97 9.59
C GLY A 14 -19.55 4.21 8.81
N GLY A 15 -20.50 4.13 7.95
CA GLY A 15 -20.61 5.23 7.20
C GLY A 15 -21.53 6.33 7.19
N GLY A 16 -22.17 6.71 6.18
CA GLY A 16 -23.03 7.85 6.05
C GLY A 16 -22.29 9.16 5.79
N THR A 17 -21.13 9.41 6.36
CA THR A 17 -20.36 10.63 6.09
C THR A 17 -19.09 10.31 5.32
N TYR A 18 -18.89 10.99 4.21
CA TYR A 18 -17.65 10.97 3.46
C TYR A 18 -17.18 12.39 3.15
N TYR A 19 -15.92 12.54 2.86
CA TYR A 19 -15.31 13.83 2.64
C TYR A 19 -14.69 13.90 1.25
N ARG A 20 -14.89 15.01 0.56
CA ARG A 20 -14.31 15.27 -0.76
C ARG A 20 -13.40 16.49 -0.75
N THR A 21 -12.36 16.39 -1.53
CA THR A 21 -11.57 17.52 -1.99
C THR A 21 -11.12 17.22 -3.42
N ASP A 22 -10.51 18.18 -4.08
CA ASP A 22 -10.06 18.02 -5.45
C ASP A 22 -9.17 16.78 -5.64
N GLY A 23 -9.68 15.79 -6.38
CA GLY A 23 -9.01 14.53 -6.68
C GLY A 23 -9.05 13.45 -5.59
N PHE A 24 -9.74 13.69 -4.46
CA PHE A 24 -9.82 12.70 -3.36
C PHE A 24 -11.23 12.57 -2.81
N GLU A 25 -11.57 11.35 -2.43
CA GLU A 25 -12.69 11.02 -1.57
C GLU A 25 -12.17 10.23 -0.37
N LEU A 26 -12.57 10.61 0.85
CA LEU A 26 -12.20 9.95 2.09
C LEU A 26 -13.45 9.36 2.72
N ARG A 27 -13.37 8.08 3.07
CA ARG A 27 -14.39 7.35 3.82
C ARG A 27 -13.80 6.68 5.04
N GLU A 28 -14.61 6.57 6.07
CA GLU A 28 -14.30 5.87 7.30
C GLU A 28 -15.14 4.59 7.34
N PHE A 29 -14.53 3.49 7.80
CA PHE A 29 -15.16 2.19 7.93
C PHE A 29 -15.01 1.71 9.37
N ASP A 30 -16.04 1.05 9.91
CA ASP A 30 -16.03 0.51 11.27
C ASP A 30 -15.26 -0.80 11.37
N ASP A 31 -15.22 -1.58 10.27
CA ASP A 31 -14.48 -2.84 10.19
C ASP A 31 -12.98 -2.59 10.03
N LEU A 32 -12.18 -3.57 10.43
CA LEU A 32 -10.74 -3.52 10.20
C LEU A 32 -10.45 -3.51 8.70
N HIS A 33 -9.54 -2.64 8.27
CA HIS A 33 -9.18 -2.49 6.87
C HIS A 33 -8.68 -3.80 6.22
N ILE A 34 -8.07 -4.68 7.01
CA ILE A 34 -7.57 -5.99 6.56
C ILE A 34 -8.67 -6.96 6.13
N ASP A 35 -9.90 -6.73 6.58
CA ASP A 35 -11.08 -7.55 6.33
C ASP A 35 -12.08 -6.88 5.35
N LEU A 36 -11.73 -5.72 4.79
CA LEU A 36 -12.58 -5.01 3.83
C LEU A 36 -12.45 -5.60 2.43
N ASP A 37 -13.38 -6.48 2.08
CA ASP A 37 -13.52 -6.98 0.72
C ASP A 37 -14.03 -5.87 -0.20
N ASP A 38 -13.30 -5.62 -1.26
CA ASP A 38 -13.51 -4.62 -2.30
C ASP A 38 -14.33 -3.37 -1.90
N PRO A 39 -13.74 -2.46 -1.10
CA PRO A 39 -14.45 -1.28 -0.66
C PRO A 39 -14.67 -0.25 -1.79
N THR A 40 -14.24 -0.53 -3.02
CA THR A 40 -14.34 0.38 -4.17
C THR A 40 -15.77 0.78 -4.50
N ASP A 41 -16.73 -0.11 -4.28
CA ASP A 41 -18.15 0.18 -4.46
C ASP A 41 -18.67 1.29 -3.52
N ALA A 42 -17.93 1.57 -2.44
CA ALA A 42 -18.25 2.67 -1.54
C ALA A 42 -17.91 4.04 -2.13
N PHE A 43 -17.00 4.11 -3.08
CA PHE A 43 -16.49 5.36 -3.67
C PHE A 43 -17.17 5.70 -4.99
N GLY A 44 -17.02 6.93 -5.43
CA GLY A 44 -17.48 7.35 -6.76
C GLY A 44 -18.99 7.48 -6.86
N THR A 45 -19.64 8.16 -5.92
CA THR A 45 -21.10 8.43 -5.96
C THR A 45 -21.60 9.05 -7.26
N ASP A 46 -20.70 9.62 -8.08
CA ASP A 46 -20.98 10.18 -9.40
C ASP A 46 -20.69 9.20 -10.56
N GLY A 47 -20.41 7.92 -10.23
CA GLY A 47 -20.11 6.85 -11.20
C GLY A 47 -18.66 6.83 -11.68
N GLU A 48 -17.76 7.55 -11.01
CA GLU A 48 -16.33 7.50 -11.27
C GLU A 48 -15.68 6.44 -10.37
N THR A 49 -14.97 5.48 -10.97
CA THR A 49 -14.18 4.50 -10.21
C THR A 49 -12.87 5.15 -9.74
N PRO A 50 -12.46 4.94 -8.48
CA PRO A 50 -11.16 5.40 -8.01
C PRO A 50 -10.01 4.85 -8.88
N THR A 51 -9.01 5.67 -9.15
CA THR A 51 -7.81 5.22 -9.88
C THR A 51 -6.99 4.22 -9.06
N PHE A 52 -6.94 4.42 -7.75
CA PHE A 52 -6.36 3.52 -6.76
C PHE A 52 -6.89 3.88 -5.37
N LEU A 53 -6.73 2.97 -4.41
CA LEU A 53 -7.09 3.17 -3.01
C LEU A 53 -5.85 3.33 -2.13
N VAL A 54 -5.97 4.18 -1.11
CA VAL A 54 -5.00 4.30 -0.02
C VAL A 54 -5.71 4.01 1.29
N PHE A 55 -5.33 2.92 1.94
CA PHE A 55 -5.77 2.60 3.28
C PHE A 55 -4.88 3.34 4.28
N VAL A 56 -5.47 4.27 5.05
CA VAL A 56 -4.76 4.99 6.11
C VAL A 56 -5.02 4.28 7.43
N SER A 57 -4.01 3.69 8.01
CA SER A 57 -4.13 2.76 9.12
C SER A 57 -3.10 3.01 10.24
N ARG A 58 -3.22 2.22 11.30
CA ARG A 58 -2.26 2.15 12.40
C ARG A 58 -1.41 0.91 12.24
N HIS A 59 -0.10 1.09 12.15
CA HIS A 59 0.84 -0.01 12.29
C HIS A 59 0.95 -0.43 13.75
N SER A 60 0.89 -1.72 14.04
CA SER A 60 1.08 -2.28 15.38
C SER A 60 2.36 -3.11 15.44
N GLY A 61 3.30 -2.74 16.30
CA GLY A 61 4.58 -3.41 16.42
C GLY A 61 5.44 -2.86 17.55
N GLU A 62 6.70 -3.27 17.59
CA GLU A 62 7.68 -2.84 18.59
C GLU A 62 8.77 -1.92 17.99
N SER A 63 8.51 -1.32 16.84
CA SER A 63 9.49 -0.50 16.09
C SER A 63 9.61 0.96 16.55
N GLY A 64 8.75 1.40 17.47
CA GLY A 64 8.75 2.78 17.94
C GLY A 64 8.15 3.75 16.90
N GLU A 65 8.74 4.94 16.76
CA GLU A 65 8.29 6.00 15.87
C GLU A 65 8.53 5.61 14.42
N LEU A 66 7.45 5.26 13.70
CA LEU A 66 7.51 4.71 12.35
C LEU A 66 6.37 5.23 11.47
N LEU A 67 6.69 5.59 10.24
CA LEU A 67 5.74 5.85 9.16
C LEU A 67 6.07 4.91 8.01
N THR A 68 5.11 4.08 7.60
CA THR A 68 5.34 3.08 6.55
C THR A 68 4.31 3.14 5.44
N ALA A 69 4.66 2.50 4.34
CA ALA A 69 3.73 2.10 3.30
C ALA A 69 3.99 0.65 2.90
N HIS A 70 2.97 -0.05 2.45
CA HIS A 70 3.11 -1.40 1.90
C HIS A 70 1.92 -1.78 1.03
N VAL A 71 2.07 -2.83 0.25
CA VAL A 71 0.99 -3.49 -0.48
C VAL A 71 0.53 -4.73 0.26
N THR A 72 -0.72 -5.13 0.06
CA THR A 72 -1.35 -6.23 0.79
C THR A 72 -1.33 -7.54 0.02
N GLY A 73 -1.36 -8.64 0.75
CA GLY A 73 -1.40 -9.99 0.19
C GLY A 73 -0.81 -11.03 1.12
N ASN A 74 -1.15 -12.27 0.88
CA ASN A 74 -0.67 -13.44 1.61
C ASN A 74 0.10 -14.36 0.66
N PHE A 75 1.42 -14.51 0.86
CA PHE A 75 2.26 -15.42 0.06
C PHE A 75 2.04 -16.88 0.44
N GLY A 76 1.72 -17.14 1.70
CA GLY A 76 1.55 -18.47 2.25
C GLY A 76 0.10 -18.90 2.46
N PRO A 77 -0.10 -20.13 2.96
CA PRO A 77 -1.42 -20.68 3.24
C PRO A 77 -2.08 -20.05 4.48
N ASP A 78 -1.31 -19.45 5.37
CA ASP A 78 -1.82 -18.75 6.54
C ASP A 78 -2.09 -17.29 6.15
N SER A 79 -3.32 -16.82 6.41
CA SER A 79 -3.74 -15.46 6.08
C SER A 79 -4.12 -14.68 7.34
N TYR A 80 -3.80 -13.40 7.31
CA TYR A 80 -4.28 -12.44 8.29
C TYR A 80 -5.11 -11.37 7.57
N GLY A 81 -6.42 -11.63 7.46
CA GLY A 81 -7.30 -10.93 6.53
C GLY A 81 -7.03 -11.31 5.06
N GLY A 82 -8.05 -11.24 4.21
CA GLY A 82 -7.98 -11.65 2.81
C GLY A 82 -7.78 -13.16 2.60
N GLU A 83 -7.58 -13.56 1.37
CA GLU A 83 -7.46 -14.97 0.97
C GLU A 83 -6.01 -15.45 1.02
N PRO A 84 -5.75 -16.72 1.39
CA PRO A 84 -4.43 -17.35 1.30
C PRO A 84 -3.87 -17.33 -0.12
N GLU A 85 -2.56 -17.31 -0.25
CA GLU A 85 -1.83 -17.39 -1.54
C GLU A 85 -2.37 -16.41 -2.60
N THR A 86 -2.84 -15.25 -2.11
CA THR A 86 -3.49 -14.23 -2.96
C THR A 86 -2.89 -12.85 -2.67
N LEU A 87 -2.52 -12.14 -3.74
CA LEU A 87 -1.92 -10.82 -3.67
C LEU A 87 -2.87 -9.78 -4.29
N SER A 88 -3.00 -8.60 -3.66
CA SER A 88 -3.78 -7.49 -4.21
C SER A 88 -3.05 -6.83 -5.40
N ARG A 89 -3.72 -5.96 -6.13
CA ARG A 89 -3.04 -5.11 -7.13
C ARG A 89 -2.25 -4.02 -6.42
N ALA A 90 -0.94 -4.06 -6.57
CA ALA A 90 -0.05 -3.04 -6.03
C ALA A 90 -0.18 -1.70 -6.77
N ALA A 91 0.17 -0.61 -6.07
CA ALA A 91 0.31 0.72 -6.63
C ALA A 91 1.77 1.23 -6.47
N PRO A 92 2.79 0.62 -7.13
CA PRO A 92 4.19 0.86 -6.81
C PRO A 92 4.63 2.30 -7.03
N GLY A 93 4.07 2.98 -8.04
CA GLY A 93 4.35 4.38 -8.32
C GLY A 93 3.80 5.31 -7.25
N ALA A 94 2.59 5.04 -6.76
CA ALA A 94 1.98 5.78 -5.66
C ALA A 94 2.72 5.51 -4.34
N GLU A 95 3.08 4.25 -4.06
CA GLU A 95 3.87 3.88 -2.88
C GLU A 95 5.22 4.60 -2.85
N LYS A 96 5.97 4.60 -3.95
CA LYS A 96 7.23 5.34 -4.04
C LYS A 96 7.05 6.82 -3.73
N ARG A 97 6.00 7.44 -4.22
CA ARG A 97 5.71 8.86 -4.02
C ARG A 97 5.30 9.16 -2.58
N VAL A 98 4.45 8.31 -1.99
CA VAL A 98 4.00 8.52 -0.61
C VAL A 98 5.16 8.32 0.37
N VAL A 99 6.07 7.37 0.15
CA VAL A 99 7.27 7.19 0.98
C VAL A 99 8.19 8.41 0.89
N ALA A 100 8.35 9.01 -0.27
CA ALA A 100 9.12 10.24 -0.42
C ALA A 100 8.44 11.42 0.30
N ALA A 101 7.12 11.51 0.23
CA ALA A 101 6.34 12.53 0.94
C ALA A 101 6.37 12.32 2.47
N LEU A 102 6.23 11.08 2.94
CA LEU A 102 6.40 10.73 4.36
C LEU A 102 7.76 11.18 4.87
N ALA A 103 8.83 10.88 4.14
CA ALA A 103 10.18 11.33 4.52
C ALA A 103 10.34 12.86 4.57
N SER A 104 9.54 13.60 3.80
CA SER A 104 9.53 15.07 3.80
C SER A 104 8.70 15.67 4.94
N HIS A 105 7.65 14.99 5.36
CA HIS A 105 6.69 15.48 6.36
C HIS A 105 6.90 14.89 7.76
N ALA A 106 7.64 13.79 7.89
CA ALA A 106 7.83 13.08 9.15
C ALA A 106 8.34 14.02 10.25
N PRO A 107 7.76 13.95 11.45
CA PRO A 107 8.33 14.60 12.61
C PRO A 107 9.73 14.04 12.94
N ALA A 108 10.52 14.83 13.67
CA ALA A 108 11.84 14.37 14.10
C ALA A 108 11.72 13.11 14.98
N GLY A 109 12.53 12.12 14.69
CA GLY A 109 12.55 10.84 15.42
C GLY A 109 11.77 9.72 14.73
N TYR A 110 10.89 10.01 13.77
CA TYR A 110 10.20 9.00 13.01
C TYR A 110 11.05 8.43 11.88
N ASP A 111 11.18 7.11 11.85
CA ASP A 111 11.71 6.38 10.70
C ASP A 111 10.67 6.27 9.59
N VAL A 112 11.13 6.20 8.34
CA VAL A 112 10.25 6.10 7.17
C VAL A 112 10.74 5.00 6.23
N GLY A 113 9.84 4.08 5.88
CA GLY A 113 10.16 2.97 5.00
C GLY A 113 8.95 2.31 4.36
N ILE A 114 9.23 1.18 3.73
CA ILE A 114 8.20 0.23 3.31
C ILE A 114 8.28 -1.03 4.16
N GLU A 115 7.17 -1.74 4.22
CA GLU A 115 7.10 -3.08 4.77
C GLU A 115 6.99 -4.12 3.66
N CYS A 116 7.22 -5.38 4.00
CA CYS A 116 6.94 -6.48 3.09
C CYS A 116 5.42 -6.58 2.84
N THR A 117 5.04 -7.28 1.78
CA THR A 117 3.65 -7.63 1.53
C THR A 117 3.15 -8.57 2.61
N HIS A 118 2.07 -8.18 3.26
CA HIS A 118 1.43 -8.98 4.29
C HIS A 118 -0.03 -8.56 4.44
N HIS A 119 -0.82 -9.35 5.11
CA HIS A 119 -2.25 -9.26 5.42
C HIS A 119 -3.18 -8.82 4.26
N GLY A 120 -4.48 -8.87 4.53
CA GLY A 120 -5.53 -8.39 3.62
C GLY A 120 -5.71 -6.86 3.63
N PRO A 121 -6.65 -6.38 2.84
CA PRO A 121 -7.49 -7.16 1.94
C PRO A 121 -6.75 -7.62 0.70
N THR A 122 -7.18 -8.73 0.11
CA THR A 122 -6.63 -9.24 -1.16
C THR A 122 -7.56 -9.06 -2.34
N ASP A 123 -8.86 -8.94 -2.09
CA ASP A 123 -9.86 -8.64 -3.11
C ASP A 123 -10.13 -7.13 -3.15
N VAL A 124 -9.35 -6.42 -3.98
CA VAL A 124 -9.54 -4.99 -4.25
C VAL A 124 -9.48 -4.79 -5.76
N SER A 125 -10.55 -4.30 -6.34
CA SER A 125 -10.71 -4.20 -7.80
C SER A 125 -9.81 -3.17 -8.47
N VAL A 126 -9.23 -2.24 -7.70
CA VAL A 126 -8.26 -1.23 -8.16
C VAL A 126 -6.91 -1.41 -7.46
N PRO A 127 -5.81 -0.85 -8.01
CA PRO A 127 -4.54 -0.83 -7.31
C PRO A 127 -4.66 -0.21 -5.92
N SER A 128 -3.94 -0.75 -4.94
CA SER A 128 -4.04 -0.27 -3.57
C SER A 128 -2.71 -0.30 -2.83
N LEU A 129 -2.64 0.46 -1.75
CA LEU A 129 -1.54 0.47 -0.79
C LEU A 129 -2.05 0.89 0.59
N PHE A 130 -1.32 0.47 1.62
CA PHE A 130 -1.46 0.99 2.97
C PHE A 130 -0.46 2.10 3.25
N VAL A 131 -0.85 3.06 4.07
CA VAL A 131 0.01 4.08 4.66
C VAL A 131 -0.28 4.12 6.14
N GLU A 132 0.72 3.82 6.95
CA GLU A 132 0.53 3.52 8.36
C GLU A 132 1.36 4.39 9.29
N LEU A 133 0.75 4.67 10.44
CA LEU A 133 1.36 5.35 11.57
C LEU A 133 1.60 4.34 12.70
N GLY A 134 2.84 4.13 13.09
CA GLY A 134 3.22 3.18 14.11
C GLY A 134 4.16 3.72 15.18
N SER A 135 4.28 2.95 16.25
CA SER A 135 3.86 1.52 16.32
C SER A 135 2.93 1.19 17.47
N ASP A 136 2.62 2.13 18.35
CA ASP A 136 1.84 1.92 19.58
C ASP A 136 1.07 3.19 19.95
N GLU A 137 0.31 3.16 21.02
CA GLU A 137 -0.59 4.24 21.48
C GLU A 137 0.07 5.63 21.51
N PRO A 138 1.33 5.81 21.96
CA PRO A 138 2.00 7.12 21.90
C PRO A 138 2.08 7.70 20.49
N GLN A 139 2.43 6.87 19.49
CA GLN A 139 2.54 7.30 18.11
C GLN A 139 1.18 7.50 17.47
N TRP A 140 0.22 6.60 17.73
CA TRP A 140 -1.14 6.71 17.19
C TRP A 140 -1.87 7.97 17.69
N SER A 141 -1.50 8.46 18.86
CA SER A 141 -2.02 9.70 19.46
C SER A 141 -1.22 10.94 19.10
N ASP A 142 -0.13 10.82 18.30
CA ASP A 142 0.68 11.96 17.88
C ASP A 142 0.02 12.74 16.72
N PRO A 143 -0.51 13.96 16.97
CA PRO A 143 -1.17 14.73 15.94
C PRO A 143 -0.24 15.25 14.84
N GLU A 144 1.07 15.38 15.11
CA GLU A 144 2.03 15.81 14.08
C GLU A 144 2.33 14.67 13.12
N ALA A 145 2.48 13.44 13.63
CA ALA A 145 2.65 12.26 12.81
C ALA A 145 1.38 11.95 11.98
N ALA A 146 0.20 12.06 12.56
CA ALA A 146 -1.06 11.92 11.83
C ALA A 146 -1.21 12.98 10.71
N ARG A 147 -0.78 14.23 10.95
CA ARG A 147 -0.73 15.27 9.91
C ARG A 147 0.30 14.97 8.83
N ALA A 148 1.43 14.38 9.18
CA ALA A 148 2.44 13.97 8.20
C ALA A 148 1.87 12.92 7.24
N VAL A 149 1.20 11.88 7.77
CA VAL A 149 0.49 10.87 6.96
C VAL A 149 -0.54 11.54 6.05
N ALA A 150 -1.44 12.37 6.61
CA ALA A 150 -2.49 13.02 5.83
C ALA A 150 -1.93 13.90 4.69
N ARG A 151 -0.85 14.66 4.94
CA ARG A 151 -0.20 15.48 3.91
C ARG A 151 0.44 14.61 2.84
N SER A 152 1.10 13.52 3.23
CA SER A 152 1.76 12.60 2.30
C SER A 152 0.77 11.94 1.36
N VAL A 153 -0.42 11.57 1.84
CA VAL A 153 -1.50 11.06 0.99
C VAL A 153 -2.01 12.16 0.03
N LEU A 154 -2.18 13.39 0.51
CA LEU A 154 -2.62 14.51 -0.34
C LEU A 154 -1.57 14.90 -1.41
N ASP A 155 -0.29 14.64 -1.19
CA ASP A 155 0.78 14.83 -2.17
C ASP A 155 0.72 13.82 -3.33
N LEU A 156 -0.14 12.79 -3.23
CA LEU A 156 -0.44 11.88 -4.35
C LEU A 156 -1.37 12.49 -5.40
N ARG A 157 -1.85 13.70 -5.22
CA ARG A 157 -2.74 14.37 -6.18
C ARG A 157 -2.15 14.37 -7.59
N GLY A 158 -2.96 13.90 -8.54
CA GLY A 158 -2.57 13.84 -9.96
C GLY A 158 -1.52 12.78 -10.28
N THR A 159 -1.26 11.85 -9.34
CA THR A 159 -0.39 10.71 -9.59
C THR A 159 -1.22 9.49 -9.98
N GLY A 160 -0.61 8.60 -10.77
CA GLY A 160 -1.17 7.26 -11.03
C GLY A 160 -0.58 6.20 -10.10
N PRO A 161 -1.15 4.98 -10.13
CA PRO A 161 -0.64 3.87 -9.34
C PRO A 161 0.75 3.40 -9.78
N ASP A 162 1.09 3.62 -11.05
CA ASP A 162 2.32 3.13 -11.66
C ASP A 162 3.40 4.22 -11.76
N LEU A 163 4.66 3.79 -11.74
CA LEU A 163 5.81 4.62 -12.10
C LEU A 163 6.19 4.30 -13.55
N LEU A 164 5.69 5.09 -14.48
CA LEU A 164 6.05 4.97 -15.88
C LEU A 164 7.40 5.64 -16.16
N GLY A 165 8.23 4.99 -16.95
CA GLY A 165 9.45 5.63 -17.46
C GLY A 165 9.06 6.77 -18.41
N ALA A 166 9.82 7.87 -18.40
CA ALA A 166 9.68 8.89 -19.43
C ALA A 166 10.52 8.48 -20.64
N ASP A 167 9.88 8.28 -21.80
CA ASP A 167 10.57 8.22 -23.08
C ASP A 167 10.90 9.62 -23.57
N CYS A 168 12.09 9.76 -24.15
CA CYS A 168 12.48 11.01 -24.82
C CYS A 168 11.57 11.36 -26.01
N ASP A 169 10.80 10.39 -26.50
CA ASP A 169 9.93 10.51 -27.68
C ASP A 169 8.42 10.53 -27.34
N GLY A 170 8.05 10.56 -26.04
CA GLY A 170 6.66 10.69 -25.60
C GLY A 170 5.81 9.42 -25.77
N GLY A 171 6.42 8.26 -25.95
CA GLY A 171 5.74 6.96 -25.92
C GLY A 171 5.51 6.44 -24.50
N GLU A 172 4.54 5.54 -24.36
CA GLU A 172 4.30 4.82 -23.11
C GLU A 172 5.45 3.81 -22.91
N THR A 173 6.25 4.00 -21.85
CA THR A 173 7.34 3.09 -21.51
C THR A 173 6.90 2.02 -20.53
N ASP A 174 7.62 0.91 -20.52
CA ASP A 174 7.43 -0.12 -19.51
C ASP A 174 7.57 0.46 -18.09
N PRO A 175 6.72 0.04 -17.15
CA PRO A 175 6.83 0.48 -15.76
C PRO A 175 8.22 0.15 -15.20
N ARG A 176 8.79 1.10 -14.43
CA ARG A 176 10.03 0.87 -13.66
C ARG A 176 9.72 0.24 -12.32
N HIS A 177 9.16 -0.95 -12.36
CA HIS A 177 8.77 -1.70 -11.19
C HIS A 177 9.63 -2.95 -11.01
N VAL A 178 9.89 -3.30 -9.75
CA VAL A 178 10.50 -4.57 -9.36
C VAL A 178 9.65 -5.23 -8.28
N VAL A 179 9.71 -6.54 -8.20
CA VAL A 179 9.27 -7.31 -7.05
C VAL A 179 10.46 -7.64 -6.16
N GLY A 180 10.24 -7.79 -4.87
CA GLY A 180 11.26 -8.14 -3.89
C GLY A 180 11.07 -9.54 -3.33
N PHE A 181 12.16 -10.28 -3.11
CA PHE A 181 12.13 -11.54 -2.41
C PHE A 181 13.28 -11.61 -1.41
N GLY A 182 12.98 -11.94 -0.17
CA GLY A 182 13.92 -12.05 0.93
C GLY A 182 13.90 -10.86 1.89
N GLY A 183 14.64 -10.98 2.96
CA GLY A 183 14.80 -9.98 4.01
C GLY A 183 13.69 -10.00 5.07
N GLY A 184 13.78 -9.05 5.98
CA GLY A 184 12.85 -8.92 7.11
C GLY A 184 11.58 -8.14 6.79
N HIS A 185 10.68 -8.10 7.78
CA HIS A 185 9.37 -7.44 7.67
C HIS A 185 9.46 -5.97 7.22
N TYR A 186 10.34 -5.19 7.80
CA TYR A 186 10.51 -3.76 7.47
C TYR A 186 11.34 -3.48 6.20
N ALA A 187 11.68 -4.50 5.45
CA ALA A 187 12.24 -4.44 4.10
C ALA A 187 13.28 -3.33 3.85
N PRO A 188 14.35 -3.19 4.67
CA PRO A 188 15.25 -2.03 4.59
C PRO A 188 15.99 -1.90 3.26
N ARG A 189 16.29 -3.02 2.60
CA ARG A 189 16.89 -3.02 1.26
C ARG A 189 15.95 -2.43 0.23
N PHE A 190 14.69 -2.82 0.29
CA PHE A 190 13.65 -2.36 -0.65
C PHE A 190 13.28 -0.91 -0.36
N THR A 191 13.24 -0.49 0.90
CA THR A 191 13.14 0.93 1.29
C THR A 191 14.24 1.78 0.62
N ARG A 192 15.48 1.29 0.57
CA ARG A 192 16.58 1.99 -0.11
C ARG A 192 16.34 2.07 -1.62
N ILE A 193 15.85 1.01 -2.25
CA ILE A 193 15.51 1.03 -3.69
C ILE A 193 14.45 2.09 -3.97
N VAL A 194 13.38 2.11 -3.19
CA VAL A 194 12.29 3.09 -3.32
C VAL A 194 12.81 4.52 -3.15
N ARG A 195 13.67 4.78 -2.17
CA ARG A 195 14.13 6.13 -1.81
C ARG A 195 15.31 6.63 -2.65
N GLU A 196 16.23 5.76 -3.04
CA GLU A 196 17.54 6.16 -3.58
C GLU A 196 17.69 5.90 -5.09
N THR A 197 16.71 5.24 -5.72
CA THR A 197 16.78 4.88 -7.14
C THR A 197 15.58 5.39 -7.95
N GLY A 198 15.65 5.24 -9.27
CA GLY A 198 14.53 5.51 -10.17
C GLY A 198 13.52 4.37 -10.28
N TRP A 199 13.63 3.32 -9.45
CA TRP A 199 12.73 2.17 -9.44
C TRP A 199 11.68 2.29 -8.34
N ALA A 200 10.50 1.74 -8.61
CA ALA A 200 9.46 1.47 -7.62
C ALA A 200 9.45 -0.01 -7.27
N VAL A 201 9.02 -0.34 -6.07
CA VAL A 201 8.89 -1.70 -5.59
C VAL A 201 7.39 -2.01 -5.47
N GLY A 202 6.99 -3.15 -5.95
CA GLY A 202 5.65 -3.67 -5.74
C GLY A 202 5.63 -4.67 -4.58
N HIS A 203 5.20 -5.91 -4.84
CA HIS A 203 5.18 -6.93 -3.80
C HIS A 203 6.58 -7.28 -3.30
N VAL A 204 6.70 -7.46 -1.98
CA VAL A 204 7.92 -7.91 -1.29
C VAL A 204 7.58 -9.13 -0.44
N GLY A 205 8.03 -10.31 -0.86
CA GLY A 205 7.97 -11.52 -0.04
C GLY A 205 9.13 -11.55 0.95
N ALA A 206 8.87 -11.30 2.23
CA ALA A 206 9.87 -11.44 3.28
C ALA A 206 10.23 -12.90 3.55
N ASP A 207 11.37 -13.16 4.17
CA ASP A 207 11.88 -14.53 4.44
C ASP A 207 10.86 -15.42 5.17
N TRP A 208 10.13 -14.85 6.13
CA TRP A 208 9.12 -15.59 6.88
C TRP A 208 7.94 -15.99 5.97
N ALA A 209 7.45 -15.07 5.11
CA ALA A 209 6.34 -15.33 4.19
C ALA A 209 6.74 -16.33 3.09
N LEU A 210 7.97 -16.24 2.59
CA LEU A 210 8.53 -17.20 1.65
C LEU A 210 8.73 -18.58 2.28
N GLY A 211 9.09 -18.62 3.59
CA GLY A 211 9.17 -19.86 4.35
C GLY A 211 7.81 -20.55 4.49
N GLU A 212 6.75 -19.79 4.74
CA GLU A 212 5.37 -20.29 4.81
C GLU A 212 4.86 -20.72 3.44
N MET A 213 5.14 -19.97 2.39
CA MET A 213 4.83 -20.32 1.01
C MET A 213 5.47 -21.64 0.62
N GLY A 214 6.70 -21.91 1.06
CA GLY A 214 7.44 -23.14 0.75
C GLY A 214 8.17 -23.10 -0.60
N ALA A 215 8.34 -24.28 -1.20
CA ALA A 215 9.17 -24.41 -2.39
C ALA A 215 8.60 -23.63 -3.60
N PRO A 216 9.40 -22.78 -4.28
CA PRO A 216 8.93 -21.96 -5.40
C PRO A 216 8.30 -22.74 -6.56
N ASP A 217 8.81 -23.94 -6.83
CA ASP A 217 8.27 -24.78 -7.92
C ASP A 217 6.84 -25.27 -7.66
N ALA A 218 6.45 -25.38 -6.39
CA ALA A 218 5.10 -25.77 -6.00
C ALA A 218 4.13 -24.58 -5.91
N ASN A 219 4.66 -23.37 -5.80
CA ASN A 219 3.90 -22.14 -5.51
C ASN A 219 4.14 -21.07 -6.59
N ARG A 220 4.21 -21.51 -7.85
CA ARG A 220 4.45 -20.61 -9.00
C ARG A 220 3.37 -19.56 -9.14
N ASP A 221 2.12 -19.93 -8.87
CA ASP A 221 0.97 -19.07 -9.11
C ASP A 221 1.04 -17.78 -8.26
N VAL A 222 1.42 -17.87 -6.99
CA VAL A 222 1.55 -16.67 -6.13
C VAL A 222 2.80 -15.85 -6.50
N ILE A 223 3.87 -16.52 -6.96
CA ILE A 223 5.05 -15.80 -7.48
C ILE A 223 4.70 -15.05 -8.77
N GLU A 224 3.98 -15.67 -9.69
CA GLU A 224 3.51 -15.04 -10.93
C GLU A 224 2.56 -13.87 -10.61
N GLN A 225 1.67 -14.02 -9.62
CA GLN A 225 0.85 -12.92 -9.12
C GLN A 225 1.71 -11.73 -8.65
N ALA A 226 2.81 -11.96 -7.93
CA ALA A 226 3.67 -10.88 -7.47
C ALA A 226 4.17 -10.02 -8.63
N PHE A 227 4.59 -10.63 -9.73
CA PHE A 227 5.00 -9.90 -10.94
C PHE A 227 3.82 -9.21 -11.62
N GLU A 228 2.75 -9.94 -11.88
CA GLU A 228 1.57 -9.44 -12.59
C GLU A 228 0.91 -8.28 -11.83
N ARG A 229 0.65 -8.48 -10.53
CA ARG A 229 -0.01 -7.50 -9.67
C ARG A 229 0.84 -6.26 -9.39
N SER A 230 2.18 -6.37 -9.52
CA SER A 230 3.10 -5.23 -9.45
C SER A 230 3.38 -4.62 -10.81
N ARG A 231 2.91 -5.18 -11.92
CA ARG A 231 3.32 -4.82 -13.28
C ARG A 231 4.85 -4.77 -13.42
N ALA A 232 5.53 -5.74 -12.86
CA ALA A 232 6.98 -5.85 -12.83
C ALA A 232 7.47 -6.96 -13.76
N ALA A 233 8.62 -6.72 -14.40
CA ALA A 233 9.30 -7.73 -15.23
C ALA A 233 10.61 -8.21 -14.58
N LEU A 234 11.03 -7.58 -13.48
CA LEU A 234 12.29 -7.84 -12.79
C LEU A 234 12.04 -8.10 -11.31
N ALA A 235 12.88 -8.94 -10.74
CA ALA A 235 12.93 -9.15 -9.30
C ALA A 235 14.28 -8.72 -8.71
N VAL A 236 14.25 -8.28 -7.47
CA VAL A 236 15.42 -8.14 -6.62
C VAL A 236 15.33 -9.20 -5.53
N VAL A 237 16.34 -10.06 -5.46
CA VAL A 237 16.43 -11.10 -4.44
C VAL A 237 17.46 -10.67 -3.41
N GLU A 238 17.06 -10.62 -2.14
CA GLU A 238 17.96 -10.44 -1.02
C GLU A 238 18.47 -11.82 -0.61
N GLY A 239 19.75 -12.10 -0.90
CA GLY A 239 20.44 -13.29 -0.47
C GLY A 239 21.48 -12.96 0.61
N ASP A 240 21.95 -14.01 1.30
CA ASP A 240 23.05 -13.93 2.28
C ASP A 240 24.37 -13.47 1.65
#